data_e33edf2fac415652f3c0f1c307feff06
#
_entry.id   e33edf2fac415652f3c0f1c307feff06
#
_cell.length_a   1.000
_cell.length_b   1.000
_cell.length_c   1.000
_cell.angle_alpha   90.00
_cell.angle_beta   90.00
_cell.angle_gamma   90.00
#
_symmetry.space_group_name_H-M   'P 1'
#
loop_
_entity.id
_entity.type
_entity.pdbx_description
1 polymer ?
#
loop_
_entity_poly.entity_id
_entity_poly.type
_entity_poly.pdbx_seq_one_letter_code
_entity_poly.pdbx_strand_id
1 'polypeptide(L)'
;MTPACVVATVSLLLLTLVPAAVAGGAKYDLLLKGGRLIDAKRGTSALRDVAIAGGRIAAVAERLDPADALKVVDVSGLYVTPGLLDIHVHVYAGTGERDSYAGDNSLYPDGFTLRSGVTTVVDAGCAGWRNLADFKDRVVDRSRTRVLSFLNIVGSGMRGGKYEQDLADMEAQPTAQAVLRHKDLVVGIKTAHYEGPEWTPVERAVEAGTAAGVPVMVDYGANRPERPHSELLTKKLRSGDIYTHSYSGLRGELAASGRLNPGLWEGRRRGVLFDVGHGGGSFAWYVATPAVREGFLPDTISSDLHIGSMNTGMKDQLNVMSKFLALGLSLEDVVARATWNPARAIHREELGQLSVGAPADVTVLGLQAGRFGFVDSFGGRLQADRKLVCELTLRDGRVLFDLNGLARPDWQTLPKGYRSSGDARWDGYSK
;
A
#
# COMPACT_ATOMS: atom_id res chain seq x y z
N MET A 1 -5.36 -94.07 -35.37
CA MET A 1 -5.60 -92.95 -34.43
C MET A 1 -4.60 -91.90 -34.76
N THR A 2 -4.99 -90.93 -35.55
CA THR A 2 -4.17 -89.76 -35.98
C THR A 2 -4.67 -88.52 -35.29
N PRO A 3 -3.79 -87.71 -34.68
CA PRO A 3 -4.24 -86.45 -34.08
C PRO A 3 -4.32 -85.35 -35.13
N ALA A 4 -5.40 -84.60 -35.06
CA ALA A 4 -5.66 -83.40 -35.88
C ALA A 4 -4.88 -82.19 -35.36
N CYS A 5 -4.13 -81.54 -36.27
CA CYS A 5 -3.49 -80.26 -36.02
C CYS A 5 -4.50 -79.12 -36.16
N VAL A 6 -4.70 -78.35 -35.09
CA VAL A 6 -5.47 -77.07 -35.12
C VAL A 6 -4.48 -75.93 -35.34
N VAL A 7 -4.59 -75.27 -36.49
CA VAL A 7 -3.85 -74.07 -36.80
C VAL A 7 -4.66 -72.84 -36.26
N ALA A 8 -4.12 -72.21 -35.24
CA ALA A 8 -4.70 -70.94 -34.71
C ALA A 8 -4.10 -69.76 -35.47
N THR A 9 -4.94 -69.07 -36.21
CA THR A 9 -4.58 -67.76 -36.87
C THR A 9 -4.66 -66.62 -35.89
N VAL A 10 -3.50 -66.02 -35.55
CA VAL A 10 -3.42 -64.81 -34.72
C VAL A 10 -3.53 -63.62 -35.63
N SER A 11 -4.66 -62.95 -35.58
CA SER A 11 -4.84 -61.59 -36.22
C SER A 11 -4.22 -60.50 -35.37
N LEU A 12 -3.14 -59.92 -35.88
CA LEU A 12 -2.46 -58.81 -35.28
C LEU A 12 -3.25 -57.52 -35.62
N LEU A 13 -4.01 -57.00 -34.64
CA LEU A 13 -4.65 -55.68 -34.74
C LEU A 13 -3.57 -54.60 -34.49
N LEU A 14 -3.13 -53.92 -35.54
CA LEU A 14 -2.35 -52.70 -35.40
C LEU A 14 -3.25 -51.57 -34.87
N LEU A 15 -3.18 -51.30 -33.58
CA LEU A 15 -3.71 -50.02 -33.02
C LEU A 15 -2.75 -48.90 -33.45
N THR A 16 -3.20 -48.08 -34.38
CA THR A 16 -2.58 -46.78 -34.65
C THR A 16 -2.85 -45.84 -33.46
N LEU A 17 -1.85 -45.65 -32.62
CA LEU A 17 -1.86 -44.57 -31.63
C LEU A 17 -1.86 -43.23 -32.41
N VAL A 18 -3.03 -42.59 -32.52
CA VAL A 18 -3.14 -41.18 -32.83
C VAL A 18 -2.58 -40.46 -31.61
N PRO A 19 -1.52 -39.63 -31.72
CA PRO A 19 -1.09 -38.83 -30.58
C PRO A 19 -2.22 -37.88 -30.25
N ALA A 20 -2.80 -38.03 -29.05
CA ALA A 20 -3.67 -37.01 -28.48
C ALA A 20 -2.84 -35.73 -28.41
N ALA A 21 -3.24 -34.73 -29.18
CA ALA A 21 -2.71 -33.38 -29.00
C ALA A 21 -2.91 -33.01 -27.53
N VAL A 22 -1.82 -32.90 -26.79
CA VAL A 22 -1.84 -32.29 -25.46
C VAL A 22 -2.37 -30.91 -25.70
N ALA A 23 -3.63 -30.68 -25.34
CA ALA A 23 -4.18 -29.33 -25.27
C ALA A 23 -3.28 -28.57 -24.29
N GLY A 24 -2.40 -27.75 -24.82
CA GLY A 24 -1.52 -26.90 -24.04
C GLY A 24 -2.41 -26.09 -23.12
N GLY A 25 -2.27 -26.31 -21.80
CA GLY A 25 -3.00 -25.49 -20.82
C GLY A 25 -2.68 -24.02 -21.02
N ALA A 26 -3.64 -23.15 -20.72
CA ALA A 26 -3.44 -21.70 -20.83
C ALA A 26 -2.15 -21.28 -20.09
N LYS A 27 -1.36 -20.41 -20.69
CA LYS A 27 -0.08 -19.92 -20.14
C LYS A 27 -0.30 -19.00 -18.94
N TYR A 28 -1.46 -18.33 -18.90
CA TYR A 28 -1.77 -17.31 -17.91
C TYR A 28 -3.08 -17.63 -17.18
N ASP A 29 -3.11 -17.35 -15.91
CA ASP A 29 -4.34 -17.44 -15.11
C ASP A 29 -5.30 -16.30 -15.47
N LEU A 30 -4.74 -15.09 -15.66
CA LEU A 30 -5.49 -13.88 -15.95
C LEU A 30 -4.70 -12.95 -16.88
N LEU A 31 -5.41 -12.32 -17.79
CA LEU A 31 -4.91 -11.27 -18.67
C LEU A 31 -5.73 -10.00 -18.49
N LEU A 32 -5.09 -8.92 -18.02
CA LEU A 32 -5.63 -7.57 -18.04
C LEU A 32 -5.30 -6.95 -19.40
N LYS A 33 -6.33 -6.63 -20.19
CA LYS A 33 -6.17 -6.27 -21.59
C LYS A 33 -6.57 -4.83 -21.88
N GLY A 34 -5.73 -4.12 -22.67
CA GLY A 34 -6.06 -2.83 -23.27
C GLY A 34 -5.94 -1.63 -22.34
N GLY A 35 -5.45 -1.79 -21.12
CA GLY A 35 -5.28 -0.69 -20.16
C GLY A 35 -4.02 0.15 -20.41
N ARG A 36 -4.01 1.38 -19.88
CA ARG A 36 -2.79 2.18 -19.81
C ARG A 36 -2.01 1.81 -18.57
N LEU A 37 -0.91 1.11 -18.76
CA LEU A 37 0.03 0.78 -17.67
C LEU A 37 0.76 2.03 -17.21
N ILE A 38 0.80 2.27 -15.90
CA ILE A 38 1.67 3.25 -15.24
C ILE A 38 2.52 2.51 -14.21
N ASP A 39 3.82 2.40 -14.49
CA ASP A 39 4.80 1.75 -13.61
C ASP A 39 6.05 2.64 -13.51
N ALA A 40 6.22 3.29 -12.35
CA ALA A 40 7.29 4.24 -12.11
C ALA A 40 8.68 3.59 -12.11
N LYS A 41 8.82 2.34 -11.62
CA LYS A 41 10.09 1.60 -11.67
C LYS A 41 10.58 1.42 -13.10
N ARG A 42 9.65 1.16 -14.03
CA ARG A 42 9.95 0.93 -15.44
C ARG A 42 9.96 2.21 -16.28
N GLY A 43 9.57 3.35 -15.68
CA GLY A 43 9.34 4.60 -16.42
C GLY A 43 8.28 4.46 -17.52
N THR A 44 7.28 3.59 -17.31
CA THR A 44 6.29 3.26 -18.33
C THR A 44 4.97 3.97 -18.05
N SER A 45 4.45 4.68 -19.06
CA SER A 45 3.06 5.15 -19.15
C SER A 45 2.55 4.92 -20.58
N ALA A 46 2.07 3.71 -20.86
CA ALA A 46 1.68 3.31 -22.22
C ALA A 46 0.60 2.22 -22.19
N LEU A 47 -0.12 2.06 -23.31
CA LEU A 47 -1.04 0.93 -23.48
C LEU A 47 -0.25 -0.38 -23.43
N ARG A 48 -0.59 -1.27 -22.51
CA ARG A 48 0.04 -2.57 -22.32
C ARG A 48 -0.97 -3.57 -21.79
N ASP A 49 -0.84 -4.79 -22.26
CA ASP A 49 -1.48 -5.96 -21.65
C ASP A 49 -0.60 -6.49 -20.52
N VAL A 50 -1.22 -6.94 -19.43
CA VAL A 50 -0.54 -7.51 -18.27
C VAL A 50 -1.08 -8.90 -18.01
N ALA A 51 -0.23 -9.91 -18.15
CA ALA A 51 -0.57 -11.30 -17.88
C ALA A 51 -0.05 -11.76 -16.52
N ILE A 52 -0.86 -12.55 -15.82
CA ILE A 52 -0.60 -13.07 -14.49
C ILE A 52 -0.65 -14.60 -14.53
N ALA A 53 0.32 -15.23 -13.88
CA ALA A 53 0.34 -16.68 -13.67
C ALA A 53 0.96 -17.02 -12.31
N GLY A 54 0.37 -17.94 -11.57
CA GLY A 54 0.87 -18.40 -10.27
C GLY A 54 1.03 -17.26 -9.25
N GLY A 55 0.15 -16.26 -9.28
CA GLY A 55 0.20 -15.12 -8.37
C GLY A 55 1.29 -14.08 -8.69
N ARG A 56 1.95 -14.18 -9.84
CA ARG A 56 3.04 -13.29 -10.27
C ARG A 56 2.76 -12.66 -11.63
N ILE A 57 3.38 -11.54 -11.89
CA ILE A 57 3.40 -10.93 -13.22
C ILE A 57 4.17 -11.85 -14.15
N ALA A 58 3.49 -12.42 -15.14
CA ALA A 58 4.08 -13.37 -16.08
C ALA A 58 4.57 -12.67 -17.36
N ALA A 59 3.85 -11.68 -17.85
CA ALA A 59 4.24 -10.89 -19.02
C ALA A 59 3.64 -9.49 -18.99
N VAL A 60 4.35 -8.54 -19.61
CA VAL A 60 3.88 -7.17 -19.88
C VAL A 60 4.31 -6.84 -21.30
N ALA A 61 3.35 -6.67 -22.21
CA ALA A 61 3.60 -6.42 -23.62
C ALA A 61 2.58 -5.45 -24.24
N GLU A 62 2.84 -4.99 -25.46
CA GLU A 62 1.88 -4.15 -26.20
C GLU A 62 0.58 -4.90 -26.51
N ARG A 63 0.72 -6.18 -26.81
CA ARG A 63 -0.40 -7.07 -27.11
C ARG A 63 -0.05 -8.50 -26.70
N LEU A 64 -0.95 -9.15 -25.99
CA LEU A 64 -0.90 -10.58 -25.67
C LEU A 64 -2.12 -11.27 -26.28
N ASP A 65 -1.97 -12.55 -26.66
CA ASP A 65 -3.07 -13.32 -27.20
C ASP A 65 -4.06 -13.71 -26.09
N PRO A 66 -5.34 -13.33 -26.20
CA PRO A 66 -6.37 -13.73 -25.24
C PRO A 66 -6.52 -15.25 -25.10
N ALA A 67 -6.21 -16.02 -26.17
CA ALA A 67 -6.29 -17.48 -26.15
C ALA A 67 -5.26 -18.12 -25.20
N ASP A 68 -4.20 -17.40 -24.82
CA ASP A 68 -3.19 -17.87 -23.86
C ASP A 68 -3.64 -17.73 -22.40
N ALA A 69 -4.80 -17.12 -22.09
CA ALA A 69 -5.26 -16.87 -20.74
C ALA A 69 -6.54 -17.66 -20.39
N LEU A 70 -6.62 -18.19 -19.18
CA LEU A 70 -7.85 -18.78 -18.64
C LEU A 70 -8.96 -17.75 -18.50
N LYS A 71 -8.59 -16.51 -18.18
CA LYS A 71 -9.51 -15.39 -18.04
C LYS A 71 -8.91 -14.12 -18.64
N VAL A 72 -9.74 -13.42 -19.40
CA VAL A 72 -9.42 -12.08 -19.93
C VAL A 72 -10.34 -11.05 -19.27
N VAL A 73 -9.76 -9.97 -18.76
CA VAL A 73 -10.48 -8.82 -18.22
C VAL A 73 -10.14 -7.62 -19.09
N ASP A 74 -11.14 -7.07 -19.75
CA ASP A 74 -11.00 -5.83 -20.51
C ASP A 74 -10.93 -4.63 -19.56
N VAL A 75 -9.80 -3.94 -19.58
CA VAL A 75 -9.53 -2.74 -18.79
C VAL A 75 -9.23 -1.54 -19.70
N SER A 76 -9.76 -1.56 -20.93
CA SER A 76 -9.63 -0.48 -21.91
C SER A 76 -10.20 0.82 -21.33
N GLY A 77 -9.47 1.92 -21.52
CA GLY A 77 -9.84 3.24 -20.98
C GLY A 77 -9.49 3.45 -19.51
N LEU A 78 -8.97 2.42 -18.84
CA LEU A 78 -8.55 2.46 -17.45
C LEU A 78 -7.02 2.48 -17.32
N TYR A 79 -6.54 2.78 -16.13
CA TYR A 79 -5.12 2.79 -15.77
C TYR A 79 -4.78 1.54 -14.97
N VAL A 80 -3.80 0.78 -15.42
CA VAL A 80 -3.26 -0.39 -14.71
C VAL A 80 -2.00 0.04 -13.98
N THR A 81 -1.98 -0.07 -12.66
CA THR A 81 -0.85 0.33 -11.82
C THR A 81 -0.41 -0.83 -10.95
N PRO A 82 0.81 -0.81 -10.37
CA PRO A 82 1.10 -1.66 -9.22
C PRO A 82 0.04 -1.46 -8.15
N GLY A 83 -0.18 -2.46 -7.31
CA GLY A 83 -1.00 -2.33 -6.11
C GLY A 83 -0.51 -1.17 -5.26
N LEU A 84 -1.43 -0.33 -4.79
CA LEU A 84 -1.08 0.83 -3.99
C LEU A 84 -0.51 0.41 -2.63
N LEU A 85 0.49 1.16 -2.16
CA LEU A 85 1.10 1.01 -0.84
C LEU A 85 0.73 2.23 0.01
N ASP A 86 0.09 2.00 1.14
CA ASP A 86 -0.17 3.03 2.15
C ASP A 86 0.73 2.77 3.36
N ILE A 87 1.80 3.56 3.50
CA ILE A 87 2.81 3.35 4.52
C ILE A 87 2.49 4.02 5.86
N HIS A 88 1.29 4.58 6.01
CA HIS A 88 0.87 5.17 7.27
C HIS A 88 -0.61 4.85 7.51
N VAL A 89 -0.86 3.78 8.29
CA VAL A 89 -2.21 3.37 8.69
C VAL A 89 -2.20 2.88 10.15
N HIS A 90 -3.38 2.74 10.76
CA HIS A 90 -3.57 2.21 12.09
C HIS A 90 -4.58 1.06 12.05
N VAL A 91 -4.08 -0.19 12.22
CA VAL A 91 -4.85 -1.41 11.94
C VAL A 91 -4.79 -2.47 13.06
N TYR A 92 -4.34 -2.08 14.26
CA TYR A 92 -4.26 -2.97 15.42
C TYR A 92 -5.17 -2.50 16.56
N ALA A 93 -6.47 -2.72 16.39
CA ALA A 93 -7.51 -2.30 17.33
C ALA A 93 -7.57 -3.12 18.63
N GLY A 94 -8.09 -2.50 19.68
CA GLY A 94 -8.55 -3.18 20.88
C GLY A 94 -7.46 -3.52 21.91
N THR A 95 -6.29 -2.90 21.84
CA THR A 95 -5.19 -3.10 22.81
C THR A 95 -4.82 -1.83 23.58
N GLY A 96 -5.33 -0.68 23.16
CA GLY A 96 -5.10 0.63 23.78
C GLY A 96 -6.26 1.14 24.60
N GLU A 97 -6.07 2.33 25.16
CA GLU A 97 -7.11 3.10 25.83
C GLU A 97 -8.14 3.62 24.81
N ARG A 98 -9.25 4.13 25.31
CA ARG A 98 -10.27 4.77 24.48
C ARG A 98 -9.66 5.92 23.66
N ASP A 99 -10.10 6.07 22.42
CA ASP A 99 -9.65 7.08 21.46
C ASP A 99 -8.16 6.98 21.07
N SER A 100 -7.43 5.94 21.52
CA SER A 100 -6.04 5.70 21.12
C SER A 100 -5.93 5.00 19.76
N TYR A 101 -4.77 5.12 19.12
CA TYR A 101 -4.53 4.50 17.83
C TYR A 101 -4.42 2.98 17.88
N ALA A 102 -3.98 2.37 18.98
CA ALA A 102 -4.07 0.94 19.22
C ALA A 102 -5.38 0.52 19.92
N GLY A 103 -6.24 1.47 20.24
CA GLY A 103 -7.56 1.26 20.86
C GLY A 103 -8.67 1.13 19.83
N ASP A 104 -9.69 1.94 20.01
CA ASP A 104 -10.89 1.97 19.18
C ASP A 104 -10.79 2.92 17.98
N ASN A 105 -9.70 3.66 17.83
CA ASN A 105 -9.44 4.48 16.66
C ASN A 105 -8.80 3.70 15.49
N SER A 106 -8.23 2.52 15.73
CA SER A 106 -7.78 1.57 14.70
C SER A 106 -8.95 0.85 14.03
N LEU A 107 -8.69 0.27 12.86
CA LEU A 107 -9.66 -0.50 12.10
C LEU A 107 -9.05 -1.79 11.54
N TYR A 108 -9.91 -2.74 11.12
CA TYR A 108 -9.45 -3.92 10.39
C TYR A 108 -9.29 -3.58 8.90
N PRO A 109 -8.12 -3.86 8.25
CA PRO A 109 -7.77 -3.24 6.97
C PRO A 109 -8.68 -3.63 5.81
N ASP A 110 -9.03 -4.90 5.66
CA ASP A 110 -9.63 -5.45 4.43
C ASP A 110 -10.95 -4.77 4.01
N GLY A 111 -11.70 -4.24 4.95
CA GLY A 111 -12.94 -3.53 4.67
C GLY A 111 -12.76 -2.17 4.00
N PHE A 112 -11.55 -1.61 4.01
CA PHE A 112 -11.28 -0.23 3.59
C PHE A 112 -10.17 -0.13 2.55
N THR A 113 -9.10 -0.89 2.70
CA THR A 113 -7.89 -0.83 1.86
C THR A 113 -8.15 -1.34 0.45
N LEU A 114 -8.72 -2.54 0.33
CA LEU A 114 -8.95 -3.19 -0.97
C LEU A 114 -9.90 -2.39 -1.87
N ARG A 115 -10.85 -1.66 -1.28
CA ARG A 115 -11.80 -0.80 -2.02
C ARG A 115 -11.17 0.45 -2.61
N SER A 116 -10.03 0.85 -2.07
CA SER A 116 -9.25 1.99 -2.55
C SER A 116 -8.00 1.58 -3.33
N GLY A 117 -7.90 0.31 -3.75
CA GLY A 117 -6.77 -0.17 -4.54
C GLY A 117 -5.50 -0.45 -3.72
N VAL A 118 -5.55 -0.35 -2.40
CA VAL A 118 -4.40 -0.56 -1.52
C VAL A 118 -4.23 -2.05 -1.26
N THR A 119 -3.15 -2.62 -1.75
CA THR A 119 -2.80 -4.05 -1.58
C THR A 119 -1.86 -4.29 -0.41
N THR A 120 -1.10 -3.26 -0.02
CA THR A 120 -0.13 -3.31 1.08
C THR A 120 -0.29 -2.09 1.96
N VAL A 121 -0.35 -2.33 3.27
CA VAL A 121 -0.33 -1.27 4.28
C VAL A 121 0.84 -1.45 5.24
N VAL A 122 1.31 -0.35 5.83
CA VAL A 122 2.25 -0.40 6.96
C VAL A 122 1.57 0.23 8.17
N ASP A 123 1.31 -0.58 9.19
CA ASP A 123 0.83 -0.08 10.48
C ASP A 123 1.88 0.85 11.08
N ALA A 124 1.49 2.07 11.40
CA ALA A 124 2.39 3.12 11.83
C ALA A 124 2.58 3.16 13.35
N GLY A 125 2.84 2.00 13.95
CA GLY A 125 3.28 1.89 15.34
C GLY A 125 2.19 1.60 16.36
N CYS A 126 1.05 1.05 15.96
CA CYS A 126 0.08 0.54 16.93
C CYS A 126 0.69 -0.55 17.83
N ALA A 127 1.59 -1.37 17.28
CA ALA A 127 2.36 -2.36 18.05
C ALA A 127 3.77 -1.86 18.40
N GLY A 128 4.22 -2.23 19.60
CA GLY A 128 5.62 -2.20 20.01
C GLY A 128 6.19 -3.61 20.14
N TRP A 129 7.44 -3.73 20.58
CA TRP A 129 8.10 -5.04 20.65
C TRP A 129 7.45 -6.02 21.64
N ARG A 130 6.70 -5.52 22.64
CA ARG A 130 6.03 -6.35 23.65
C ARG A 130 4.78 -7.06 23.12
N ASN A 131 4.11 -6.50 22.14
CA ASN A 131 2.83 -7.01 21.61
C ASN A 131 2.83 -7.30 20.10
N LEU A 132 4.01 -7.31 19.46
CA LEU A 132 4.15 -7.61 18.03
C LEU A 132 3.60 -9.00 17.66
N ALA A 133 3.76 -10.01 18.54
CA ALA A 133 3.24 -11.34 18.30
C ALA A 133 1.70 -11.38 18.28
N ASP A 134 1.06 -10.65 19.18
CA ASP A 134 -0.41 -10.51 19.21
C ASP A 134 -0.92 -9.75 17.97
N PHE A 135 -0.22 -8.67 17.56
CA PHE A 135 -0.53 -7.97 16.33
C PHE A 135 -0.45 -8.90 15.12
N LYS A 136 0.61 -9.71 15.05
CA LYS A 136 0.77 -10.68 13.96
C LYS A 136 -0.40 -11.67 13.90
N ASP A 137 -0.74 -12.32 15.01
CA ASP A 137 -1.83 -13.31 15.06
C ASP A 137 -3.20 -12.70 14.77
N ARG A 138 -3.50 -11.54 15.36
CA ARG A 138 -4.84 -10.94 15.27
C ARG A 138 -5.13 -10.19 13.99
N VAL A 139 -4.10 -9.64 13.34
CA VAL A 139 -4.29 -8.78 12.17
C VAL A 139 -3.51 -9.30 10.96
N VAL A 140 -2.20 -9.45 11.07
CA VAL A 140 -1.33 -9.74 9.91
C VAL A 140 -1.72 -11.07 9.25
N ASP A 141 -1.79 -12.14 10.05
CA ASP A 141 -2.07 -13.50 9.55
C ASP A 141 -3.52 -13.71 9.11
N ARG A 142 -4.41 -12.77 9.42
CA ARG A 142 -5.85 -12.87 9.07
C ARG A 142 -6.27 -11.96 7.92
N SER A 143 -5.44 -10.96 7.59
CA SER A 143 -5.75 -9.98 6.56
C SER A 143 -5.48 -10.51 5.16
N ARG A 144 -6.33 -10.15 4.21
CA ARG A 144 -6.07 -10.33 2.78
C ARG A 144 -5.22 -9.20 2.23
N THR A 145 -5.30 -8.01 2.79
CA THR A 145 -4.34 -6.94 2.60
C THR A 145 -2.98 -7.36 3.17
N ARG A 146 -1.88 -7.12 2.45
CA ARG A 146 -0.55 -7.32 3.05
C ARG A 146 -0.33 -6.27 4.12
N VAL A 147 -0.13 -6.70 5.36
CA VAL A 147 0.12 -5.82 6.50
C VAL A 147 1.58 -5.94 6.91
N LEU A 148 2.27 -4.82 6.90
CA LEU A 148 3.63 -4.65 7.43
C LEU A 148 3.57 -3.69 8.63
N SER A 149 4.69 -3.46 9.33
CA SER A 149 4.73 -2.63 10.53
C SER A 149 5.94 -1.72 10.57
N PHE A 150 5.72 -0.46 10.91
CA PHE A 150 6.70 0.35 11.64
C PHE A 150 6.51 0.04 13.13
N LEU A 151 7.50 -0.60 13.75
CA LEU A 151 7.41 -0.97 15.14
C LEU A 151 7.59 0.26 16.05
N ASN A 152 6.69 0.49 16.99
CA ASN A 152 6.82 1.64 17.87
C ASN A 152 8.04 1.51 18.77
N ILE A 153 8.74 2.64 19.01
CA ILE A 153 9.82 2.70 20.00
C ILE A 153 9.31 2.50 21.42
N VAL A 154 8.05 2.86 21.71
CA VAL A 154 7.33 2.50 22.92
C VAL A 154 7.04 1.00 22.89
N GLY A 155 7.56 0.25 23.85
CA GLY A 155 7.48 -1.21 23.86
C GLY A 155 6.07 -1.76 23.83
N SER A 156 5.10 -1.02 24.36
CA SER A 156 3.67 -1.37 24.37
C SER A 156 2.87 -0.80 23.19
N GLY A 157 3.51 -0.02 22.30
CA GLY A 157 2.86 0.60 21.13
C GLY A 157 2.00 1.82 21.45
N MET A 158 1.18 2.27 20.49
CA MET A 158 0.31 3.45 20.58
C MET A 158 -0.95 3.20 21.41
N ARG A 159 -0.78 2.86 22.68
CA ARG A 159 -1.89 2.53 23.59
C ARG A 159 -2.59 3.75 24.19
N GLY A 160 -2.15 4.96 23.87
CA GLY A 160 -2.72 6.22 24.37
C GLY A 160 -1.85 6.93 25.40
N GLY A 161 -2.25 8.14 25.74
CA GLY A 161 -1.58 9.15 26.54
C GLY A 161 -0.38 8.70 27.38
N LYS A 162 -0.62 8.16 28.56
CA LYS A 162 0.46 7.81 29.52
C LYS A 162 1.48 6.79 29.00
N TYR A 163 1.07 5.87 28.12
CA TYR A 163 1.98 4.87 27.57
C TYR A 163 2.96 5.51 26.57
N GLU A 164 2.49 6.45 25.79
CA GLU A 164 3.31 7.14 24.78
C GLU A 164 4.18 8.26 25.38
N GLN A 165 4.03 8.53 26.69
CA GLN A 165 4.85 9.48 27.46
C GLN A 165 5.91 8.78 28.32
N ASP A 166 5.89 7.45 28.41
CA ASP A 166 6.80 6.68 29.27
C ASP A 166 8.16 6.45 28.57
N LEU A 167 9.12 7.32 28.88
CA LEU A 167 10.48 7.17 28.37
C LEU A 167 11.16 5.86 28.81
N ALA A 168 10.72 5.24 29.91
CA ALA A 168 11.32 3.98 30.37
C ALA A 168 10.91 2.79 29.46
N ASP A 169 9.72 2.85 28.83
CA ASP A 169 9.26 1.83 27.88
C ASP A 169 9.80 2.03 26.44
N MET A 170 10.53 3.13 26.18
CA MET A 170 11.14 3.42 24.87
C MET A 170 12.57 2.83 24.81
N GLU A 171 12.67 1.54 24.58
CA GLU A 171 13.94 0.80 24.65
C GLU A 171 14.50 0.47 23.25
N ALA A 172 15.63 1.07 22.88
CA ALA A 172 16.24 0.90 21.56
C ALA A 172 16.68 -0.55 21.27
N GLN A 173 17.32 -1.22 22.25
CA GLN A 173 17.87 -2.56 22.02
C GLN A 173 16.78 -3.63 21.86
N PRO A 174 15.77 -3.77 22.72
CA PRO A 174 14.67 -4.72 22.50
C PRO A 174 13.91 -4.46 21.19
N THR A 175 13.70 -3.19 20.84
CA THR A 175 13.05 -2.79 19.59
C THR A 175 13.88 -3.26 18.39
N ALA A 176 15.19 -2.98 18.35
CA ALA A 176 16.07 -3.42 17.26
C ALA A 176 16.10 -4.95 17.13
N GLN A 177 16.15 -5.67 18.25
CA GLN A 177 16.11 -7.13 18.25
C GLN A 177 14.79 -7.69 17.71
N ALA A 178 13.67 -7.05 18.02
CA ALA A 178 12.37 -7.45 17.47
C ALA A 178 12.32 -7.24 15.97
N VAL A 179 12.83 -6.11 15.45
CA VAL A 179 12.97 -5.87 13.99
C VAL A 179 13.80 -6.96 13.34
N LEU A 180 14.98 -7.28 13.89
CA LEU A 180 15.89 -8.28 13.31
C LEU A 180 15.30 -9.71 13.29
N ARG A 181 14.43 -10.04 14.27
CA ARG A 181 13.73 -11.32 14.30
C ARG A 181 12.53 -11.41 13.34
N HIS A 182 11.96 -10.27 12.96
CA HIS A 182 10.73 -10.19 12.16
C HIS A 182 10.89 -9.31 10.91
N LYS A 183 12.00 -9.50 10.17
CA LYS A 183 12.35 -8.71 8.97
C LYS A 183 11.35 -8.82 7.83
N ASP A 184 10.59 -9.89 7.79
CA ASP A 184 9.50 -10.12 6.84
C ASP A 184 8.27 -9.24 7.13
N LEU A 185 8.10 -8.83 8.38
CA LEU A 185 6.96 -8.06 8.87
C LEU A 185 7.33 -6.59 9.17
N VAL A 186 8.44 -6.38 9.87
CA VAL A 186 8.82 -5.04 10.39
C VAL A 186 9.76 -4.36 9.40
N VAL A 187 9.33 -3.22 8.86
CA VAL A 187 10.03 -2.46 7.82
C VAL A 187 10.66 -1.16 8.31
N GLY A 188 10.47 -0.82 9.57
CA GLY A 188 11.01 0.39 10.17
C GLY A 188 10.57 0.57 11.61
N ILE A 189 10.87 1.73 12.18
CA ILE A 189 10.52 2.10 13.55
C ILE A 189 9.68 3.36 13.54
N LYS A 190 8.67 3.43 14.39
CA LYS A 190 7.83 4.62 14.60
C LYS A 190 8.15 5.27 15.95
N THR A 191 8.16 6.59 15.97
CA THR A 191 8.00 7.38 17.18
C THR A 191 6.95 8.46 16.94
N ALA A 192 6.08 8.68 17.93
CA ALA A 192 4.96 9.61 17.80
C ALA A 192 4.49 10.13 19.17
N HIS A 193 3.75 11.23 19.15
CA HIS A 193 2.90 11.79 20.21
C HIS A 193 3.60 12.13 21.55
N TYR A 194 4.92 12.01 21.64
CA TYR A 194 5.61 12.40 22.86
C TYR A 194 5.55 13.93 23.05
N GLU A 195 5.07 14.33 24.23
CA GLU A 195 4.84 15.74 24.55
C GLU A 195 5.95 16.39 25.37
N GLY A 196 6.85 15.62 25.95
CA GLY A 196 7.95 16.15 26.77
C GLY A 196 9.00 16.93 25.96
N PRO A 197 9.93 17.60 26.64
CA PRO A 197 10.95 18.44 26.01
C PRO A 197 12.15 17.67 25.46
N GLU A 198 12.29 16.37 25.81
CA GLU A 198 13.47 15.57 25.49
C GLU A 198 13.44 15.03 24.05
N TRP A 199 14.63 14.92 23.44
CA TRP A 199 14.82 14.21 22.17
C TRP A 199 14.86 12.67 22.31
N THR A 200 14.80 12.16 23.52
CA THR A 200 14.96 10.73 23.84
C THR A 200 14.15 9.79 22.96
N PRO A 201 12.86 10.02 22.64
CA PRO A 201 12.09 9.13 21.79
C PRO A 201 12.66 9.03 20.37
N VAL A 202 13.05 10.18 19.79
CA VAL A 202 13.64 10.24 18.45
C VAL A 202 15.03 9.61 18.45
N GLU A 203 15.86 9.92 19.43
CA GLU A 203 17.23 9.42 19.53
C GLU A 203 17.26 7.90 19.69
N ARG A 204 16.40 7.34 20.56
CA ARG A 204 16.28 5.89 20.74
C ARG A 204 15.68 5.19 19.51
N ALA A 205 14.73 5.81 18.83
CA ALA A 205 14.20 5.27 17.57
C ALA A 205 15.30 5.23 16.49
N VAL A 206 16.09 6.30 16.37
CA VAL A 206 17.23 6.36 15.42
C VAL A 206 18.32 5.37 15.79
N GLU A 207 18.65 5.20 17.08
CA GLU A 207 19.56 4.17 17.58
C GLU A 207 19.10 2.77 17.19
N ALA A 208 17.84 2.44 17.47
CA ALA A 208 17.26 1.14 17.13
C ALA A 208 17.20 0.91 15.62
N GLY A 209 16.80 1.95 14.85
CA GLY A 209 16.78 1.88 13.39
C GLY A 209 18.18 1.69 12.78
N THR A 210 19.21 2.31 13.38
CA THR A 210 20.61 2.12 12.97
C THR A 210 21.08 0.70 13.25
N ALA A 211 20.79 0.19 14.44
CA ALA A 211 21.19 -1.17 14.83
C ALA A 211 20.49 -2.25 13.99
N ALA A 212 19.26 -2.00 13.55
CA ALA A 212 18.48 -2.94 12.76
C ALA A 212 18.59 -2.74 11.22
N GLY A 213 19.20 -1.64 10.76
CA GLY A 213 19.34 -1.32 9.34
C GLY A 213 18.02 -0.92 8.65
N VAL A 214 17.11 -0.28 9.39
CA VAL A 214 15.78 0.13 8.89
C VAL A 214 15.55 1.64 9.07
N PRO A 215 14.65 2.27 8.29
CA PRO A 215 14.27 3.66 8.47
C PRO A 215 13.46 3.89 9.75
N VAL A 216 13.43 5.15 10.17
CA VAL A 216 12.56 5.63 11.25
C VAL A 216 11.52 6.56 10.66
N MET A 217 10.23 6.35 10.99
CA MET A 217 9.17 7.30 10.71
C MET A 217 8.87 8.12 11.97
N VAL A 218 8.97 9.43 11.85
CA VAL A 218 8.72 10.35 12.97
C VAL A 218 7.44 11.15 12.73
N ASP A 219 6.49 10.99 13.64
CA ASP A 219 5.40 11.93 13.86
C ASP A 219 5.82 12.86 15.02
N TYR A 220 6.17 14.07 14.66
CA TYR A 220 6.84 14.96 15.60
C TYR A 220 5.90 15.63 16.63
N GLY A 221 4.58 15.61 16.37
CA GLY A 221 3.64 16.39 17.15
C GLY A 221 3.78 17.90 16.92
N ALA A 222 3.40 18.74 17.89
CA ALA A 222 3.50 20.17 17.78
C ALA A 222 4.95 20.66 17.94
N ASN A 223 5.28 21.77 17.27
CA ASN A 223 6.57 22.45 17.42
C ASN A 223 6.74 23.01 18.84
N ARG A 224 7.90 22.78 19.46
CA ARG A 224 8.24 23.24 20.81
C ARG A 224 9.58 23.96 20.82
N PRO A 225 9.76 24.99 21.67
CA PRO A 225 11.05 25.69 21.79
C PRO A 225 12.20 24.76 22.15
N GLU A 226 11.98 23.79 23.03
CA GLU A 226 12.99 22.81 23.50
C GLU A 226 13.32 21.77 22.43
N ARG A 227 12.38 21.52 21.52
CA ARG A 227 12.52 20.60 20.39
C ARG A 227 12.11 21.31 19.10
N PRO A 228 12.92 22.23 18.57
CA PRO A 228 12.57 22.96 17.36
C PRO A 228 12.55 22.01 16.16
N HIS A 229 11.50 22.13 15.36
CA HIS A 229 11.27 21.34 14.15
C HIS A 229 12.47 21.33 13.18
N SER A 230 13.13 22.47 13.02
CA SER A 230 14.33 22.58 12.18
C SER A 230 15.47 21.69 12.68
N GLU A 231 15.62 21.47 13.98
CA GLU A 231 16.66 20.60 14.53
C GLU A 231 16.39 19.12 14.23
N LEU A 232 15.12 18.68 14.29
CA LEU A 232 14.75 17.34 13.87
C LEU A 232 15.28 17.05 12.46
N LEU A 233 14.96 17.92 11.51
CA LEU A 233 15.26 17.75 10.10
C LEU A 233 16.75 17.95 9.78
N THR A 234 17.41 18.87 10.47
CA THR A 234 18.82 19.24 10.16
C THR A 234 19.85 18.43 10.93
N LYS A 235 19.47 17.80 12.07
CA LYS A 235 20.44 17.13 12.94
C LYS A 235 20.04 15.72 13.37
N LYS A 236 18.75 15.45 13.64
CA LYS A 236 18.35 14.20 14.30
C LYS A 236 18.05 13.08 13.31
N LEU A 237 17.34 13.35 12.20
CA LEU A 237 17.00 12.34 11.21
C LEU A 237 18.21 12.02 10.30
N ARG A 238 18.28 10.74 9.91
CA ARG A 238 19.28 10.22 8.96
C ARG A 238 18.74 10.33 7.52
N SER A 239 19.60 10.16 6.54
CA SER A 239 19.17 9.90 5.16
C SER A 239 18.33 8.62 5.11
N GLY A 240 17.18 8.68 4.45
CA GLY A 240 16.21 7.58 4.37
C GLY A 240 15.19 7.52 5.52
N ASP A 241 15.39 8.26 6.61
CA ASP A 241 14.36 8.41 7.63
C ASP A 241 13.18 9.23 7.09
N ILE A 242 11.98 8.97 7.59
CA ILE A 242 10.72 9.49 7.08
C ILE A 242 10.14 10.51 8.07
N TYR A 243 9.95 11.72 7.59
CA TYR A 243 9.18 12.75 8.29
C TYR A 243 7.75 12.75 7.75
N THR A 244 6.78 12.31 8.57
CA THR A 244 5.37 12.26 8.18
C THR A 244 4.61 13.53 8.58
N HIS A 245 3.38 13.67 8.09
CA HIS A 245 2.52 14.83 8.30
C HIS A 245 3.10 16.15 7.74
N SER A 246 3.78 16.06 6.60
CA SER A 246 4.58 17.15 6.04
C SER A 246 3.79 18.40 5.62
N TYR A 247 2.46 18.36 5.68
CA TYR A 247 1.58 19.47 5.26
C TYR A 247 0.57 19.86 6.34
N SER A 248 0.90 19.64 7.61
CA SER A 248 -0.06 19.79 8.71
C SER A 248 -0.38 21.23 9.08
N GLY A 249 0.58 22.13 8.97
CA GLY A 249 0.48 23.49 9.50
C GLY A 249 0.68 23.60 11.02
N LEU A 250 0.95 22.49 11.69
CA LEU A 250 1.11 22.43 13.16
C LEU A 250 2.57 22.40 13.60
N ARG A 251 3.49 22.15 12.67
CA ARG A 251 4.89 21.83 12.95
C ARG A 251 5.87 22.91 12.49
N GLY A 252 5.36 24.08 12.09
CA GLY A 252 6.19 25.18 11.59
C GLY A 252 6.68 24.97 10.16
N GLU A 253 5.87 24.32 9.33
CA GLU A 253 6.17 24.09 7.91
C GLU A 253 6.26 25.40 7.13
N LEU A 254 5.52 26.44 7.56
CA LEU A 254 5.61 27.77 7.01
C LEU A 254 6.32 28.69 7.99
N ALA A 255 7.25 29.48 7.48
CA ALA A 255 7.83 30.62 8.18
C ALA A 255 6.80 31.77 8.32
N ALA A 256 7.10 32.76 9.15
CA ALA A 256 6.23 33.93 9.32
C ALA A 256 5.98 34.71 8.01
N SER A 257 6.84 34.55 7.01
CA SER A 257 6.68 35.12 5.67
C SER A 257 5.63 34.40 4.81
N GLY A 258 5.05 33.29 5.29
CA GLY A 258 4.15 32.42 4.53
C GLY A 258 4.86 31.48 3.54
N ARG A 259 6.20 31.53 3.45
CA ARG A 259 7.01 30.63 2.66
C ARG A 259 7.38 29.38 3.46
N LEU A 260 7.76 28.31 2.76
CA LEU A 260 8.26 27.10 3.41
C LEU A 260 9.47 27.38 4.30
N ASN A 261 9.47 26.73 5.46
CA ASN A 261 10.59 26.80 6.38
C ASN A 261 11.86 26.20 5.71
N PRO A 262 13.00 26.95 5.71
CA PRO A 262 14.24 26.45 5.13
C PRO A 262 14.72 25.10 5.67
N GLY A 263 14.35 24.75 6.92
CA GLY A 263 14.67 23.46 7.51
C GLY A 263 14.09 22.27 6.75
N LEU A 264 12.94 22.43 6.08
CA LEU A 264 12.35 21.37 5.21
C LEU A 264 13.27 21.08 4.02
N TRP A 265 13.75 22.14 3.36
CA TRP A 265 14.69 21.99 2.24
C TRP A 265 16.05 21.41 2.66
N GLU A 266 16.54 21.81 3.85
CA GLU A 266 17.75 21.23 4.42
C GLU A 266 17.57 19.74 4.71
N GLY A 267 16.47 19.34 5.36
CA GLY A 267 16.13 17.93 5.59
C GLY A 267 16.14 17.14 4.28
N ARG A 268 15.49 17.67 3.23
CA ARG A 268 15.47 17.04 1.90
C ARG A 268 16.87 16.88 1.30
N ARG A 269 17.73 17.90 1.40
CA ARG A 269 19.13 17.81 0.92
C ARG A 269 19.94 16.77 1.69
N ARG A 270 19.61 16.51 2.94
CA ARG A 270 20.21 15.46 3.76
C ARG A 270 19.65 14.07 3.46
N GLY A 271 18.64 13.96 2.59
CA GLY A 271 18.00 12.70 2.22
C GLY A 271 16.89 12.25 3.15
N VAL A 272 16.37 13.13 4.01
CA VAL A 272 15.12 12.85 4.75
C VAL A 272 13.97 12.77 3.75
N LEU A 273 13.13 11.74 3.88
CA LEU A 273 11.93 11.54 3.06
C LEU A 273 10.72 12.21 3.72
N PHE A 274 9.87 12.80 2.89
CA PHE A 274 8.69 13.54 3.33
C PHE A 274 7.44 12.80 2.93
N ASP A 275 6.68 12.38 3.94
CA ASP A 275 5.43 11.64 3.78
C ASP A 275 4.21 12.53 4.06
N VAL A 276 3.12 12.31 3.31
CA VAL A 276 1.89 13.10 3.49
C VAL A 276 1.25 12.83 4.84
N GLY A 277 0.98 11.55 5.19
CA GLY A 277 0.31 11.18 6.42
C GLY A 277 -0.91 12.05 6.69
N HIS A 278 -1.90 12.06 5.78
CA HIS A 278 -2.97 13.07 5.78
C HIS A 278 -3.73 13.16 7.11
N GLY A 279 -4.14 12.01 7.66
CA GLY A 279 -4.83 11.92 8.94
C GLY A 279 -6.12 12.74 9.07
N GLY A 280 -6.63 12.77 10.28
CA GLY A 280 -7.76 13.62 10.63
C GLY A 280 -7.39 15.09 10.89
N GLY A 281 -6.12 15.33 11.28
CA GLY A 281 -5.64 16.66 11.71
C GLY A 281 -4.35 17.15 11.04
N SER A 282 -3.82 16.48 10.01
CA SER A 282 -2.43 16.68 9.57
C SER A 282 -2.27 17.11 8.10
N PHE A 283 -3.30 17.68 7.49
CA PHE A 283 -3.23 18.19 6.13
C PHE A 283 -4.01 19.52 6.00
N ALA A 284 -3.33 20.56 5.56
CA ALA A 284 -3.90 21.90 5.38
C ALA A 284 -3.64 22.44 3.97
N TRP A 285 -4.68 22.94 3.30
CA TRP A 285 -4.54 23.55 1.97
C TRP A 285 -3.61 24.76 1.96
N TYR A 286 -3.63 25.57 3.04
CA TYR A 286 -2.76 26.75 3.14
C TYR A 286 -1.27 26.40 3.27
N VAL A 287 -0.93 25.14 3.60
CA VAL A 287 0.45 24.62 3.59
C VAL A 287 0.73 23.86 2.29
N ALA A 288 -0.11 22.91 1.92
CA ALA A 288 0.13 22.05 0.77
C ALA A 288 0.19 22.85 -0.56
N THR A 289 -0.66 23.87 -0.71
CA THR A 289 -0.70 24.67 -1.94
C THR A 289 0.59 25.44 -2.19
N PRO A 290 1.11 26.28 -1.26
CA PRO A 290 2.38 26.95 -1.48
C PRO A 290 3.56 25.97 -1.55
N ALA A 291 3.56 24.91 -0.76
CA ALA A 291 4.61 23.88 -0.81
C ALA A 291 4.76 23.28 -2.20
N VAL A 292 3.66 22.79 -2.77
CA VAL A 292 3.66 22.22 -4.12
C VAL A 292 4.06 23.26 -5.18
N ARG A 293 3.58 24.50 -5.08
CA ARG A 293 3.98 25.58 -5.98
C ARG A 293 5.46 25.92 -5.92
N GLU A 294 6.07 25.83 -4.74
CA GLU A 294 7.52 26.01 -4.56
C GLU A 294 8.33 24.77 -5.01
N GLY A 295 7.66 23.67 -5.43
CA GLY A 295 8.31 22.43 -5.85
C GLY A 295 8.64 21.48 -4.70
N PHE A 296 8.16 21.75 -3.48
CA PHE A 296 8.30 20.84 -2.36
C PHE A 296 7.22 19.77 -2.41
N LEU A 297 7.49 18.72 -3.20
CA LEU A 297 6.58 17.60 -3.39
C LEU A 297 6.82 16.51 -2.33
N PRO A 298 5.80 15.74 -1.91
CA PRO A 298 6.01 14.61 -0.99
C PRO A 298 6.79 13.49 -1.69
N ASP A 299 7.58 12.75 -0.95
CA ASP A 299 8.21 11.52 -1.46
C ASP A 299 7.20 10.39 -1.51
N THR A 300 6.32 10.31 -0.51
CA THR A 300 5.24 9.33 -0.42
C THR A 300 3.89 9.98 -0.12
N ILE A 301 2.84 9.41 -0.69
CA ILE A 301 1.45 9.78 -0.39
C ILE A 301 0.86 8.65 0.43
N SER A 302 0.60 8.92 1.70
CA SER A 302 -0.03 8.01 2.65
C SER A 302 -1.27 8.64 3.28
N SER A 303 -2.15 7.83 3.84
CA SER A 303 -3.44 8.29 4.30
C SER A 303 -3.50 8.63 5.79
N ASP A 304 -2.70 7.98 6.62
CA ASP A 304 -2.91 7.91 8.07
C ASP A 304 -4.34 7.42 8.37
N LEU A 305 -4.66 6.25 7.79
CA LEU A 305 -5.98 5.64 7.87
C LEU A 305 -6.29 5.17 9.29
N HIS A 306 -7.29 5.77 9.88
CA HIS A 306 -7.91 5.39 11.13
C HIS A 306 -9.37 5.85 11.16
N ILE A 307 -10.18 5.43 12.13
CA ILE A 307 -11.62 5.74 12.18
C ILE A 307 -11.88 7.26 12.11
N GLY A 308 -11.13 8.05 12.86
CA GLY A 308 -11.27 9.50 12.85
C GLY A 308 -10.95 10.12 11.47
N SER A 309 -9.87 9.68 10.81
CA SER A 309 -9.45 10.26 9.53
C SER A 309 -10.35 9.90 8.37
N MET A 310 -10.85 8.65 8.30
CA MET A 310 -11.73 8.21 7.22
C MET A 310 -13.09 8.91 7.21
N ASN A 311 -13.54 9.40 8.35
CA ASN A 311 -14.81 10.10 8.49
C ASN A 311 -14.68 11.64 8.38
N THR A 312 -13.45 12.16 8.28
CA THR A 312 -13.15 13.58 8.11
C THR A 312 -12.66 13.91 6.69
N GLY A 313 -11.66 14.77 6.53
CA GLY A 313 -11.15 15.21 5.23
C GLY A 313 -10.39 14.15 4.44
N MET A 314 -9.76 13.16 5.08
CA MET A 314 -8.89 12.17 4.44
C MET A 314 -9.68 11.21 3.54
N LYS A 315 -10.72 10.55 4.03
CA LYS A 315 -11.58 9.56 3.39
C LYS A 315 -10.87 8.22 3.13
N ASP A 316 -9.99 8.16 2.14
CA ASP A 316 -9.21 7.00 1.72
C ASP A 316 -7.97 7.43 0.93
N GLN A 317 -7.10 6.48 0.61
CA GLN A 317 -5.88 6.70 -0.17
C GLN A 317 -6.13 7.39 -1.51
N LEU A 318 -7.18 7.03 -2.23
CA LEU A 318 -7.50 7.62 -3.54
C LEU A 318 -7.97 9.08 -3.41
N ASN A 319 -8.64 9.41 -2.31
CA ASN A 319 -8.99 10.80 -2.01
C ASN A 319 -7.74 11.64 -1.79
N VAL A 320 -6.76 11.12 -1.02
CA VAL A 320 -5.47 11.80 -0.81
C VAL A 320 -4.71 11.95 -2.12
N MET A 321 -4.60 10.89 -2.92
CA MET A 321 -3.98 10.94 -4.26
C MET A 321 -4.67 11.97 -5.16
N SER A 322 -5.99 12.02 -5.15
CA SER A 322 -6.77 12.98 -5.95
C SER A 322 -6.56 14.43 -5.53
N LYS A 323 -6.22 14.70 -4.27
CA LYS A 323 -5.83 16.04 -3.80
C LYS A 323 -4.54 16.53 -4.46
N PHE A 324 -3.57 15.64 -4.65
CA PHE A 324 -2.33 16.00 -5.33
C PHE A 324 -2.50 16.17 -6.85
N LEU A 325 -3.42 15.42 -7.48
CA LEU A 325 -3.86 15.73 -8.85
C LEU A 325 -4.49 17.13 -8.93
N ALA A 326 -5.33 17.50 -7.95
CA ALA A 326 -5.95 18.82 -7.89
C ALA A 326 -4.93 19.94 -7.64
N LEU A 327 -3.78 19.64 -7.01
CA LEU A 327 -2.65 20.55 -6.85
C LEU A 327 -1.75 20.63 -8.10
N GLY A 328 -2.03 19.85 -9.15
CA GLY A 328 -1.35 19.93 -10.44
C GLY A 328 -0.24 18.89 -10.67
N LEU A 329 -0.08 17.89 -9.80
CA LEU A 329 0.82 16.77 -10.09
C LEU A 329 0.24 15.93 -11.23
N SER A 330 1.12 15.33 -12.05
CA SER A 330 0.71 14.36 -13.07
C SER A 330 0.16 13.08 -12.41
N LEU A 331 -0.62 12.30 -13.17
CA LEU A 331 -1.10 11.01 -12.68
C LEU A 331 0.07 10.05 -12.42
N GLU A 332 1.07 10.07 -13.28
CA GLU A 332 2.29 9.29 -13.15
C GLU A 332 3.04 9.62 -11.86
N ASP A 333 3.17 10.91 -11.54
CA ASP A 333 3.79 11.37 -10.30
C ASP A 333 3.03 10.92 -9.06
N VAL A 334 1.70 11.02 -9.09
CA VAL A 334 0.85 10.61 -7.96
C VAL A 334 0.90 9.10 -7.78
N VAL A 335 0.84 8.32 -8.86
CA VAL A 335 0.98 6.86 -8.81
C VAL A 335 2.35 6.45 -8.30
N ALA A 336 3.43 7.09 -8.76
CA ALA A 336 4.77 6.79 -8.26
C ALA A 336 4.88 6.95 -6.74
N ARG A 337 4.27 8.00 -6.18
CA ARG A 337 4.26 8.32 -4.74
C ARG A 337 3.34 7.44 -3.89
N ALA A 338 2.51 6.64 -4.52
CA ALA A 338 1.64 5.66 -3.87
C ALA A 338 1.99 4.21 -4.22
N THR A 339 3.08 3.97 -4.97
CA THR A 339 3.53 2.63 -5.40
C THR A 339 5.04 2.44 -5.19
N TRP A 340 5.84 2.86 -6.17
CA TRP A 340 7.28 2.64 -6.18
C TRP A 340 8.04 3.41 -5.09
N ASN A 341 7.71 4.67 -4.88
CA ASN A 341 8.40 5.47 -3.87
C ASN A 341 8.22 4.94 -2.44
N PRO A 342 6.98 4.62 -1.96
CA PRO A 342 6.82 4.00 -0.65
C PRO A 342 7.47 2.61 -0.56
N ALA A 343 7.47 1.80 -1.63
CA ALA A 343 8.16 0.51 -1.63
C ALA A 343 9.67 0.68 -1.38
N ARG A 344 10.29 1.68 -2.02
CA ARG A 344 11.71 2.03 -1.78
C ARG A 344 11.94 2.58 -0.37
N ALA A 345 11.05 3.46 0.10
CA ALA A 345 11.17 4.08 1.42
C ALA A 345 11.18 3.05 2.57
N ILE A 346 10.53 1.90 2.37
CA ILE A 346 10.47 0.80 3.35
C ILE A 346 11.35 -0.40 2.96
N HIS A 347 12.24 -0.27 1.97
CA HIS A 347 13.15 -1.32 1.48
C HIS A 347 12.41 -2.61 1.03
N ARG A 348 11.26 -2.46 0.35
CA ARG A 348 10.45 -3.57 -0.19
C ARG A 348 10.23 -3.40 -1.69
N GLU A 349 11.35 -3.28 -2.44
CA GLU A 349 11.38 -3.00 -3.86
C GLU A 349 10.80 -4.11 -4.75
N GLU A 350 10.51 -5.28 -4.19
CA GLU A 350 9.73 -6.32 -4.85
C GLU A 350 8.25 -5.91 -5.02
N LEU A 351 7.77 -4.95 -4.21
CA LEU A 351 6.44 -4.36 -4.28
C LEU A 351 6.45 -3.09 -5.15
N GLY A 352 5.26 -2.51 -5.36
CA GLY A 352 5.10 -1.22 -6.03
C GLY A 352 5.57 -1.18 -7.48
N GLN A 353 5.61 -2.34 -8.17
CA GLN A 353 6.09 -2.50 -9.54
C GLN A 353 5.41 -3.68 -10.25
N LEU A 354 5.45 -3.71 -11.59
CA LEU A 354 4.88 -4.76 -12.44
C LEU A 354 5.93 -5.43 -13.36
N SER A 355 7.18 -5.55 -12.88
CA SER A 355 8.18 -6.33 -13.62
C SER A 355 7.82 -7.82 -13.63
N VAL A 356 8.16 -8.53 -14.69
CA VAL A 356 7.98 -9.98 -14.76
C VAL A 356 8.64 -10.67 -13.55
N GLY A 357 7.92 -11.55 -12.89
CA GLY A 357 8.32 -12.23 -11.67
C GLY A 357 7.92 -11.51 -10.37
N ALA A 358 7.52 -10.24 -10.40
CA ALA A 358 7.01 -9.54 -9.21
C ALA A 358 5.69 -10.16 -8.74
N PRO A 359 5.32 -10.02 -7.44
CA PRO A 359 3.97 -10.33 -6.98
C PRO A 359 2.91 -9.63 -7.86
N ALA A 360 1.86 -10.34 -8.22
CA ALA A 360 0.77 -9.76 -9.01
C ALA A 360 -0.18 -8.97 -8.12
N ASP A 361 0.35 -7.93 -7.49
CA ASP A 361 -0.40 -6.90 -6.79
C ASP A 361 -0.68 -5.78 -7.80
N VAL A 362 -1.94 -5.64 -8.19
CA VAL A 362 -2.35 -4.74 -9.26
C VAL A 362 -3.56 -3.94 -8.83
N THR A 363 -3.56 -2.65 -9.17
CA THR A 363 -4.74 -1.79 -9.04
C THR A 363 -5.13 -1.25 -10.40
N VAL A 364 -6.41 -1.36 -10.73
CA VAL A 364 -6.98 -0.73 -11.93
C VAL A 364 -7.78 0.49 -11.49
N LEU A 365 -7.42 1.64 -12.04
CA LEU A 365 -7.97 2.93 -11.67
C LEU A 365 -8.76 3.55 -12.83
N GLY A 366 -9.91 4.12 -12.51
CA GLY A 366 -10.62 5.08 -13.35
C GLY A 366 -10.27 6.52 -12.94
N LEU A 367 -10.19 7.41 -13.90
CA LEU A 367 -10.09 8.86 -13.68
C LEU A 367 -11.41 9.51 -14.10
N GLN A 368 -12.27 9.77 -13.13
CA GLN A 368 -13.59 10.36 -13.37
C GLN A 368 -13.48 11.87 -13.57
N ALA A 369 -14.09 12.39 -14.62
CA ALA A 369 -14.30 13.82 -14.83
C ALA A 369 -15.60 14.26 -14.18
N GLY A 370 -15.63 15.46 -13.57
CA GLY A 370 -16.83 15.99 -12.90
C GLY A 370 -16.51 17.20 -12.06
N ARG A 371 -17.39 17.50 -11.09
CA ARG A 371 -17.19 18.54 -10.09
C ARG A 371 -17.01 17.90 -8.73
N PHE A 372 -15.80 17.96 -8.20
CA PHE A 372 -15.44 17.34 -6.93
C PHE A 372 -14.96 18.38 -5.94
N GLY A 373 -15.19 18.15 -4.65
CA GLY A 373 -14.67 18.97 -3.57
C GLY A 373 -13.80 18.13 -2.65
N PHE A 374 -12.54 18.52 -2.47
CA PHE A 374 -11.61 17.87 -1.56
C PHE A 374 -11.43 18.72 -0.31
N VAL A 375 -11.71 18.12 0.85
CA VAL A 375 -11.69 18.82 2.15
C VAL A 375 -10.37 18.50 2.86
N ASP A 376 -9.72 19.50 3.42
CA ASP A 376 -8.55 19.32 4.28
C ASP A 376 -8.95 18.93 5.72
N SER A 377 -7.98 18.83 6.62
CA SER A 377 -8.23 18.46 8.02
C SER A 377 -8.96 19.56 8.82
N PHE A 378 -9.01 20.78 8.31
CA PHE A 378 -9.57 21.95 9.01
C PHE A 378 -10.87 22.46 8.40
N GLY A 379 -11.44 21.68 7.45
CA GLY A 379 -12.73 22.03 6.81
C GLY A 379 -12.61 22.90 5.57
N GLY A 380 -11.40 23.29 5.17
CA GLY A 380 -11.16 23.98 3.90
C GLY A 380 -11.42 23.06 2.71
N ARG A 381 -12.12 23.57 1.67
CA ARG A 381 -12.45 22.81 0.46
C ARG A 381 -11.75 23.35 -0.78
N LEU A 382 -11.02 22.47 -1.48
CA LEU A 382 -10.52 22.72 -2.82
C LEU A 382 -11.45 22.08 -3.85
N GLN A 383 -11.86 22.82 -4.87
CA GLN A 383 -12.64 22.27 -5.98
C GLN A 383 -11.71 21.71 -7.07
N ALA A 384 -12.09 20.57 -7.65
CA ALA A 384 -11.38 19.93 -8.74
C ALA A 384 -12.35 19.35 -9.78
N ASP A 385 -11.81 19.05 -10.95
CA ASP A 385 -12.55 18.51 -12.10
C ASP A 385 -12.35 17.00 -12.30
N ARG A 386 -11.45 16.38 -11.54
CA ARG A 386 -11.11 14.96 -11.66
C ARG A 386 -10.96 14.29 -10.32
N LYS A 387 -11.28 12.99 -10.28
CA LYS A 387 -11.17 12.12 -9.11
C LYS A 387 -10.76 10.71 -9.52
N LEU A 388 -9.85 10.09 -8.76
CA LEU A 388 -9.51 8.68 -8.89
C LEU A 388 -10.58 7.78 -8.27
N VAL A 389 -10.85 6.66 -8.92
CA VAL A 389 -11.75 5.60 -8.44
C VAL A 389 -11.04 4.26 -8.65
N CYS A 390 -11.14 3.34 -7.69
CA CYS A 390 -10.68 1.97 -7.86
C CYS A 390 -11.75 1.15 -8.59
N GLU A 391 -11.40 0.58 -9.72
CA GLU A 391 -12.24 -0.35 -10.48
C GLU A 391 -11.96 -1.80 -10.09
N LEU A 392 -10.67 -2.15 -9.93
CA LEU A 392 -10.26 -3.51 -9.63
C LEU A 392 -9.02 -3.52 -8.73
N THR A 393 -9.00 -4.42 -7.75
CA THR A 393 -7.83 -4.67 -6.90
C THR A 393 -7.49 -6.15 -6.92
N LEU A 394 -6.23 -6.45 -7.30
CA LEU A 394 -5.67 -7.79 -7.24
C LEU A 394 -4.52 -7.83 -6.24
N ARG A 395 -4.48 -8.88 -5.45
CA ARG A 395 -3.31 -9.22 -4.63
C ARG A 395 -2.90 -10.66 -4.87
N ASP A 396 -1.60 -10.88 -5.10
CA ASP A 396 -1.05 -12.20 -5.44
C ASP A 396 -1.84 -12.86 -6.60
N GLY A 397 -2.25 -12.05 -7.60
CA GLY A 397 -3.00 -12.50 -8.79
C GLY A 397 -4.49 -12.79 -8.55
N ARG A 398 -5.00 -12.63 -7.33
CA ARG A 398 -6.41 -12.84 -7.01
C ARG A 398 -7.17 -11.53 -7.03
N VAL A 399 -8.32 -11.50 -7.69
CA VAL A 399 -9.25 -10.37 -7.65
C VAL A 399 -9.91 -10.33 -6.28
N LEU A 400 -9.61 -9.29 -5.49
CA LEU A 400 -10.16 -9.11 -4.14
C LEU A 400 -11.23 -8.02 -4.08
N PHE A 401 -11.22 -7.08 -5.02
CA PHE A 401 -12.27 -6.06 -5.17
C PHE A 401 -12.52 -5.82 -6.66
N ASP A 402 -13.79 -5.70 -7.02
CA ASP A 402 -14.26 -5.48 -8.38
C ASP A 402 -15.52 -4.61 -8.29
N LEU A 403 -15.36 -3.32 -8.58
CA LEU A 403 -16.41 -2.33 -8.38
C LEU A 403 -17.60 -2.55 -9.32
N ASN A 404 -17.30 -2.83 -10.58
CA ASN A 404 -18.29 -2.89 -11.66
C ASN A 404 -18.41 -4.28 -12.31
N GLY A 405 -17.85 -5.32 -11.69
CA GLY A 405 -17.96 -6.69 -12.19
C GLY A 405 -17.11 -6.98 -13.44
N LEU A 406 -16.03 -6.21 -13.67
CA LEU A 406 -15.16 -6.37 -14.85
C LEU A 406 -14.58 -7.79 -14.97
N ALA A 407 -14.30 -8.40 -13.83
CA ALA A 407 -13.79 -9.77 -13.76
C ALA A 407 -14.90 -10.83 -13.59
N ARG A 408 -16.18 -10.49 -13.74
CA ARG A 408 -17.30 -11.39 -13.59
C ARG A 408 -17.95 -11.71 -14.93
N PRO A 409 -18.44 -12.94 -15.14
CA PRO A 409 -19.22 -13.25 -16.31
C PRO A 409 -20.60 -12.58 -16.24
N ASP A 410 -21.20 -12.31 -17.40
CA ASP A 410 -22.61 -11.92 -17.44
C ASP A 410 -23.47 -13.03 -16.82
N TRP A 411 -24.40 -12.66 -15.94
CA TRP A 411 -25.26 -13.63 -15.22
C TRP A 411 -26.08 -14.49 -16.17
N GLN A 412 -26.41 -14.00 -17.36
CA GLN A 412 -27.16 -14.74 -18.37
C GLN A 412 -26.34 -15.90 -18.97
N THR A 413 -25.01 -15.87 -18.89
CA THR A 413 -24.13 -16.94 -19.37
C THR A 413 -23.90 -18.03 -18.34
N LEU A 414 -24.31 -17.81 -17.09
CA LEU A 414 -24.14 -18.78 -16.01
C LEU A 414 -25.23 -19.86 -16.03
N PRO A 415 -24.94 -21.08 -15.53
CA PRO A 415 -25.93 -22.13 -15.41
C PRO A 415 -27.16 -21.70 -14.60
N LYS A 416 -28.34 -22.16 -14.98
CA LYS A 416 -29.57 -21.89 -14.20
C LYS A 416 -29.38 -22.31 -12.74
N GLY A 417 -29.65 -21.38 -11.81
CA GLY A 417 -29.54 -21.63 -10.39
C GLY A 417 -28.09 -21.62 -9.85
N TYR A 418 -27.16 -21.01 -10.56
CA TYR A 418 -25.79 -20.82 -10.10
C TYR A 418 -25.72 -20.17 -8.72
N ARG A 419 -24.68 -20.50 -7.93
CA ARG A 419 -24.39 -19.91 -6.61
C ARG A 419 -23.02 -19.31 -6.52
N SER A 420 -22.12 -19.59 -7.47
CA SER A 420 -20.80 -18.99 -7.63
C SER A 420 -20.41 -19.01 -9.10
N SER A 421 -19.40 -18.26 -9.48
CA SER A 421 -18.83 -18.32 -10.84
C SER A 421 -18.04 -19.63 -11.11
N GLY A 422 -17.91 -20.50 -10.10
CA GLY A 422 -17.23 -21.76 -10.18
C GLY A 422 -15.71 -21.70 -10.13
N ASP A 423 -15.11 -20.52 -10.01
CA ASP A 423 -13.66 -20.35 -9.89
C ASP A 423 -13.30 -19.50 -8.67
N ALA A 424 -12.83 -20.15 -7.61
CA ALA A 424 -12.45 -19.50 -6.35
C ALA A 424 -11.36 -18.43 -6.51
N ARG A 425 -10.58 -18.42 -7.60
CA ARG A 425 -9.61 -17.36 -7.89
C ARG A 425 -10.28 -16.02 -8.19
N TRP A 426 -11.52 -16.05 -8.68
CA TRP A 426 -12.29 -14.87 -9.08
C TRP A 426 -13.43 -14.54 -8.12
N ASP A 427 -13.75 -15.43 -7.21
CA ASP A 427 -14.90 -15.28 -6.32
C ASP A 427 -14.56 -14.44 -5.06
N GLY A 428 -13.40 -13.83 -5.02
CA GLY A 428 -13.00 -12.89 -3.98
C GLY A 428 -13.00 -13.53 -2.58
N TYR A 429 -13.99 -13.14 -1.78
CA TYR A 429 -14.18 -13.65 -0.42
C TYR A 429 -15.00 -14.95 -0.32
N SER A 430 -15.31 -15.61 -1.43
CA SER A 430 -15.97 -16.92 -1.34
C SER A 430 -15.12 -17.89 -0.51
N LYS A 431 -15.76 -18.59 0.42
CA LYS A 431 -15.14 -19.54 1.32
C LYS A 431 -14.86 -20.87 0.61
#